data_8c45439149bdbe6762ba004d7a0801ce
#
_entry.id   8c45439149bdbe6762ba004d7a0801ce
#
_cell.length_a   1.000
_cell.length_b   1.000
_cell.length_c   1.000
_cell.angle_alpha   90.00
_cell.angle_beta   90.00
_cell.angle_gamma   90.00
#
_symmetry.space_group_name_H-M   'P 1'
#
loop_
_entity.id
_entity.type
_entity.pdbx_description
1 polymer ?
#
loop_
_entity_poly.entity_id
_entity_poly.type
_entity_poly.pdbx_seq_one_letter_code
_entity_poly.pdbx_strand_id
1 'polypeptide(L)'
;MTDEELARLRAESPRVLTHHKPETPREAFERLGRTTDPELAFDRYGSAPWLARFEARVARELGKEAAVFLPTGTLAQQIALRIWCDRRGVPTIAFHPTCHLEIHESRGYALLHGLRALLVGAPSRLMTVEDVRAIADPLGAFLVELPQREIGAQLPAWEELVELCAAARDTGARLHLDGARLWEAAPFYERSHAEIAGLFDSVYVSFYKGLGALAGAALAGDAGFIAEARAWQHRHGGRPVTIAPYALSAERGFEANLPKMRAYRDRALEIARRLATIEGVDVVPSPPHTNTFHVFLRGTREELEERAHAYARERGTFVFARLAPTPNPAQWKWEFVVGDATLEVELDEVERAVRAVAGSFQPVPS
;
A
#
# COMPACT_ATOMS: atom_id res chain seq x y z
N MET A 1 11.42 24.42 -3.13
CA MET A 1 10.15 24.51 -3.91
C MET A 1 8.97 24.36 -2.96
N THR A 2 7.84 25.05 -3.23
CA THR A 2 6.57 24.80 -2.54
C THR A 2 5.91 23.52 -3.07
N ASP A 3 4.94 22.98 -2.32
CA ASP A 3 4.19 21.79 -2.77
C ASP A 3 3.43 22.04 -4.09
N GLU A 4 2.93 23.28 -4.29
CA GLU A 4 2.25 23.68 -5.54
C GLU A 4 3.20 23.73 -6.74
N GLU A 5 4.41 24.29 -6.55
CA GLU A 5 5.45 24.30 -7.60
C GLU A 5 5.90 22.91 -7.97
N LEU A 6 6.03 22.00 -6.98
CA LEU A 6 6.40 20.60 -7.18
C LEU A 6 5.30 19.84 -7.94
N ALA A 7 4.04 20.05 -7.56
CA ALA A 7 2.89 19.44 -8.23
C ALA A 7 2.80 19.93 -9.70
N ARG A 8 3.05 21.21 -9.95
CA ARG A 8 3.11 21.78 -11.31
C ARG A 8 4.23 21.15 -12.12
N LEU A 9 5.46 21.12 -11.59
CA LEU A 9 6.62 20.52 -12.26
C LEU A 9 6.34 19.05 -12.63
N ARG A 10 5.69 18.30 -11.72
CA ARG A 10 5.28 16.91 -11.99
C ARG A 10 4.24 16.83 -13.11
N ALA A 11 3.23 17.69 -13.09
CA ALA A 11 2.16 17.67 -14.10
C ALA A 11 2.66 18.11 -15.49
N GLU A 12 3.61 19.04 -15.56
CA GLU A 12 4.22 19.54 -16.80
C GLU A 12 5.29 18.60 -17.35
N SER A 13 5.78 17.64 -16.56
CA SER A 13 6.79 16.68 -17.00
C SER A 13 6.20 15.60 -17.89
N PRO A 14 6.64 15.46 -19.15
CA PRO A 14 6.18 14.41 -20.07
C PRO A 14 6.37 12.99 -19.54
N ARG A 15 7.39 12.78 -18.73
CA ARG A 15 7.71 11.49 -18.10
C ARG A 15 7.74 11.62 -16.58
N VAL A 16 7.16 10.63 -15.92
CA VAL A 16 7.18 10.50 -14.45
C VAL A 16 7.66 9.11 -14.09
N LEU A 17 8.71 9.02 -13.26
CA LEU A 17 9.35 7.73 -12.96
C LEU A 17 8.52 6.82 -12.06
N THR A 18 7.56 7.37 -11.33
CA THR A 18 6.85 6.60 -10.30
C THR A 18 5.33 6.69 -10.42
N HIS A 19 4.66 5.60 -10.02
CA HIS A 19 3.20 5.50 -9.95
C HIS A 19 2.46 5.60 -11.30
N HIS A 20 1.24 6.13 -11.24
CA HIS A 20 0.41 6.47 -12.38
C HIS A 20 0.67 7.91 -12.82
N LYS A 21 0.30 8.24 -14.04
CA LYS A 21 0.34 9.63 -14.54
C LYS A 21 -0.49 10.53 -13.62
N PRO A 22 0.00 11.72 -13.28
CA PRO A 22 -0.79 12.67 -12.56
C PRO A 22 -1.99 13.11 -13.43
N GLU A 23 -3.15 13.15 -12.82
CA GLU A 23 -4.37 13.70 -13.42
C GLU A 23 -4.87 14.88 -12.58
N THR A 24 -5.41 15.88 -13.22
CA THR A 24 -6.19 16.92 -12.53
C THR A 24 -7.54 16.35 -12.08
N PRO A 25 -8.20 16.95 -11.06
CA PRO A 25 -9.54 16.54 -10.68
C PRO A 25 -10.54 16.56 -11.85
N ARG A 26 -10.42 17.54 -12.75
CA ARG A 26 -11.25 17.62 -13.95
C ARG A 26 -11.06 16.40 -14.85
N GLU A 27 -9.82 16.06 -15.20
CA GLU A 27 -9.50 14.90 -16.05
C GLU A 27 -9.98 13.60 -15.42
N ALA A 28 -9.78 13.43 -14.11
CA ALA A 28 -10.23 12.26 -13.38
C ALA A 28 -11.75 12.12 -13.41
N PHE A 29 -12.49 13.20 -13.19
CA PHE A 29 -13.96 13.19 -13.24
C PHE A 29 -14.50 13.01 -14.65
N GLU A 30 -13.90 13.63 -15.66
CA GLU A 30 -14.27 13.43 -17.07
C GLU A 30 -14.01 11.98 -17.51
N ARG A 31 -12.87 11.40 -17.12
CA ARG A 31 -12.56 10.00 -17.38
C ARG A 31 -13.58 9.08 -16.70
N LEU A 32 -13.89 9.33 -15.44
CA LEU A 32 -14.89 8.56 -14.70
C LEU A 32 -16.26 8.67 -15.34
N GLY A 33 -16.71 9.88 -15.73
CA GLY A 33 -17.98 10.13 -16.37
C GLY A 33 -18.12 9.40 -17.72
N ARG A 34 -17.06 9.43 -18.56
CA ARG A 34 -17.05 8.71 -19.86
C ARG A 34 -17.17 7.19 -19.72
N THR A 35 -16.74 6.63 -18.60
CA THR A 35 -16.66 5.19 -18.36
C THR A 35 -17.79 4.66 -17.47
N THR A 36 -18.60 5.54 -16.90
CA THR A 36 -19.77 5.18 -16.09
C THR A 36 -20.99 5.03 -17.01
N ASP A 37 -21.80 4.01 -16.75
CA ASP A 37 -23.08 3.81 -17.43
C ASP A 37 -23.96 5.07 -17.22
N PRO A 38 -24.44 5.73 -18.30
CA PRO A 38 -25.22 6.96 -18.19
C PRO A 38 -26.55 6.79 -17.44
N GLU A 39 -27.08 5.56 -17.39
CA GLU A 39 -28.35 5.24 -16.70
C GLU A 39 -28.13 4.80 -15.24
N LEU A 40 -26.87 4.78 -14.76
CA LEU A 40 -26.55 4.32 -13.42
C LEU A 40 -27.05 5.31 -12.36
N ALA A 41 -27.95 4.86 -11.50
CA ALA A 41 -28.37 5.65 -10.35
C ALA A 41 -27.32 5.70 -9.24
N PHE A 42 -27.24 6.81 -8.53
CA PHE A 42 -26.41 6.94 -7.34
C PHE A 42 -26.80 5.92 -6.25
N ASP A 43 -25.81 5.46 -5.50
CA ASP A 43 -26.06 4.77 -4.24
C ASP A 43 -26.65 5.74 -3.20
N ARG A 44 -27.35 5.16 -2.24
CA ARG A 44 -27.78 5.91 -1.04
C ARG A 44 -27.20 5.25 0.20
N TYR A 45 -26.30 5.99 0.88
CA TYR A 45 -25.63 5.51 2.09
C TYR A 45 -24.95 4.14 1.89
N GLY A 46 -24.28 3.96 0.76
CA GLY A 46 -23.60 2.71 0.42
C GLY A 46 -24.52 1.56 0.03
N SER A 47 -25.75 1.86 -0.40
CA SER A 47 -26.72 0.86 -0.87
C SER A 47 -27.08 1.09 -2.34
N ALA A 48 -26.63 0.19 -3.20
CA ALA A 48 -27.00 0.13 -4.62
C ALA A 48 -26.69 -1.26 -5.18
N PRO A 49 -27.47 -1.78 -6.17
CA PRO A 49 -27.18 -3.08 -6.78
C PRO A 49 -25.81 -3.18 -7.43
N TRP A 50 -25.33 -2.12 -8.09
CA TRP A 50 -24.02 -2.10 -8.72
C TRP A 50 -22.88 -2.17 -7.68
N LEU A 51 -23.02 -1.48 -6.56
CA LEU A 51 -22.02 -1.51 -5.48
C LEU A 51 -21.97 -2.90 -4.83
N ALA A 52 -23.12 -3.53 -4.59
CA ALA A 52 -23.18 -4.90 -4.07
C ALA A 52 -22.53 -5.90 -5.04
N ARG A 53 -22.67 -5.72 -6.37
CA ARG A 53 -21.95 -6.55 -7.35
C ARG A 53 -20.44 -6.36 -7.28
N PHE A 54 -19.97 -5.12 -7.11
CA PHE A 54 -18.54 -4.85 -6.96
C PHE A 54 -17.99 -5.45 -5.65
N GLU A 55 -18.68 -5.28 -4.53
CA GLU A 55 -18.33 -5.90 -3.26
C GLU A 55 -18.24 -7.45 -3.37
N ALA A 56 -19.23 -8.07 -4.02
CA ALA A 56 -19.22 -9.53 -4.26
C ALA A 56 -18.08 -9.97 -5.19
N ARG A 57 -17.67 -9.14 -6.15
CA ARG A 57 -16.52 -9.40 -7.02
C ARG A 57 -15.21 -9.37 -6.22
N VAL A 58 -15.05 -8.38 -5.35
CA VAL A 58 -13.87 -8.27 -4.46
C VAL A 58 -13.82 -9.46 -3.50
N ALA A 59 -14.95 -9.86 -2.90
CA ALA A 59 -15.03 -11.03 -2.04
C ALA A 59 -14.58 -12.30 -2.77
N ARG A 60 -15.05 -12.52 -3.98
CA ARG A 60 -14.64 -13.68 -4.81
C ARG A 60 -13.15 -13.68 -5.13
N GLU A 61 -12.59 -12.52 -5.50
CA GLU A 61 -11.16 -12.37 -5.78
C GLU A 61 -10.30 -12.74 -4.57
N LEU A 62 -10.79 -12.42 -3.37
CA LEU A 62 -10.11 -12.72 -2.11
C LEU A 62 -10.49 -14.08 -1.51
N GLY A 63 -11.36 -14.86 -2.16
CA GLY A 63 -11.85 -16.15 -1.63
C GLY A 63 -12.59 -16.01 -0.29
N LYS A 64 -13.27 -14.88 -0.04
CA LYS A 64 -14.06 -14.60 1.16
C LYS A 64 -15.56 -14.67 0.87
N GLU A 65 -16.35 -14.91 1.93
CA GLU A 65 -17.82 -15.01 1.81
C GLU A 65 -18.46 -13.66 1.44
N ALA A 66 -17.94 -12.56 2.00
CA ALA A 66 -18.48 -11.23 1.78
C ALA A 66 -17.41 -10.15 1.86
N ALA A 67 -17.72 -8.98 1.30
CA ALA A 67 -16.93 -7.77 1.47
C ALA A 67 -17.83 -6.55 1.66
N VAL A 68 -17.28 -5.48 2.21
CA VAL A 68 -17.90 -4.17 2.32
C VAL A 68 -16.93 -3.11 1.80
N PHE A 69 -17.44 -2.20 0.96
CA PHE A 69 -16.68 -1.05 0.47
C PHE A 69 -16.68 0.08 1.51
N LEU A 70 -15.52 0.67 1.73
CA LEU A 70 -15.27 1.69 2.75
C LEU A 70 -14.54 2.88 2.11
N PRO A 71 -14.75 4.12 2.59
CA PRO A 71 -14.07 5.29 2.04
C PRO A 71 -12.55 5.28 2.25
N THR A 72 -12.06 4.68 3.34
CA THR A 72 -10.63 4.68 3.69
C THR A 72 -10.19 3.34 4.27
N GLY A 73 -8.89 3.03 4.09
CA GLY A 73 -8.25 1.87 4.72
C GLY A 73 -8.17 1.98 6.23
N THR A 74 -7.87 3.17 6.75
CA THR A 74 -7.84 3.44 8.19
C THR A 74 -9.14 3.01 8.86
N LEU A 75 -10.30 3.33 8.24
CA LEU A 75 -11.59 2.91 8.75
C LEU A 75 -11.75 1.38 8.72
N ALA A 76 -11.29 0.71 7.65
CA ALA A 76 -11.35 -0.73 7.52
C ALA A 76 -10.58 -1.45 8.63
N GLN A 77 -9.36 -1.00 8.91
CA GLN A 77 -8.49 -1.53 9.95
C GLN A 77 -9.09 -1.38 11.34
N GLN A 78 -9.56 -0.17 11.67
CA GLN A 78 -10.19 0.13 12.95
C GLN A 78 -11.39 -0.78 13.22
N ILE A 79 -12.26 -0.96 12.22
CA ILE A 79 -13.44 -1.82 12.31
C ILE A 79 -13.04 -3.29 12.50
N ALA A 80 -12.09 -3.78 11.72
CA ALA A 80 -11.68 -5.18 11.77
C ALA A 80 -11.12 -5.56 13.14
N LEU A 81 -10.18 -4.76 13.64
CA LEU A 81 -9.53 -5.02 14.92
C LEU A 81 -10.52 -4.89 16.10
N ARG A 82 -11.43 -3.91 16.02
CA ARG A 82 -12.49 -3.76 17.03
C ARG A 82 -13.37 -5.01 17.10
N ILE A 83 -13.87 -5.51 15.96
CA ILE A 83 -14.76 -6.68 15.94
C ILE A 83 -14.05 -7.92 16.51
N TRP A 84 -12.80 -8.17 16.09
CA TRP A 84 -12.07 -9.34 16.57
C TRP A 84 -11.78 -9.27 18.08
N CYS A 85 -11.42 -8.10 18.59
CA CYS A 85 -11.20 -7.89 20.01
C CYS A 85 -12.50 -8.08 20.80
N ASP A 86 -13.63 -7.54 20.32
CA ASP A 86 -14.94 -7.72 20.96
C ASP A 86 -15.37 -9.18 21.00
N ARG A 87 -15.27 -9.90 19.86
CA ARG A 87 -15.60 -11.34 19.77
C ARG A 87 -14.74 -12.21 20.68
N ARG A 88 -13.49 -11.80 20.92
CA ARG A 88 -12.55 -12.50 21.80
C ARG A 88 -12.65 -12.09 23.27
N GLY A 89 -13.23 -10.92 23.56
CA GLY A 89 -13.19 -10.32 24.88
C GLY A 89 -11.79 -9.88 25.32
N VAL A 90 -10.86 -9.69 24.39
CA VAL A 90 -9.45 -9.34 24.66
C VAL A 90 -9.09 -8.08 23.88
N PRO A 91 -8.78 -6.94 24.55
CA PRO A 91 -8.51 -5.67 23.88
C PRO A 91 -7.06 -5.50 23.41
N THR A 92 -6.28 -6.58 23.36
CA THR A 92 -4.86 -6.53 22.92
C THR A 92 -4.74 -7.00 21.48
N ILE A 93 -4.07 -6.20 20.67
CA ILE A 93 -3.74 -6.48 19.27
C ILE A 93 -2.22 -6.53 19.08
N ALA A 94 -1.74 -7.43 18.27
CA ALA A 94 -0.32 -7.55 17.98
C ALA A 94 -0.03 -7.24 16.52
N PHE A 95 1.06 -6.52 16.24
CA PHE A 95 1.52 -6.17 14.91
C PHE A 95 2.98 -5.69 14.91
N HIS A 96 3.56 -5.58 13.72
CA HIS A 96 4.94 -5.11 13.54
C HIS A 96 5.12 -3.66 14.01
N PRO A 97 6.29 -3.28 14.61
CA PRO A 97 6.55 -1.91 15.10
C PRO A 97 6.40 -0.80 14.06
N THR A 98 6.61 -1.10 12.78
CA THR A 98 6.41 -0.15 11.68
C THR A 98 5.10 -0.35 10.92
N CYS A 99 4.12 -1.03 11.53
CA CYS A 99 2.78 -1.16 10.97
C CYS A 99 2.14 0.21 10.75
N HIS A 100 1.38 0.34 9.67
CA HIS A 100 0.71 1.58 9.27
C HIS A 100 -0.16 2.17 10.40
N LEU A 101 -0.82 1.31 11.18
CA LEU A 101 -1.63 1.70 12.35
C LEU A 101 -0.85 2.50 13.40
N GLU A 102 0.40 2.11 13.65
CA GLU A 102 1.23 2.75 14.68
C GLU A 102 1.80 4.08 14.20
N ILE A 103 2.31 4.12 12.96
CA ILE A 103 3.11 5.25 12.50
C ILE A 103 2.39 6.24 11.59
N HIS A 104 1.26 5.84 10.96
CA HIS A 104 0.56 6.68 9.98
C HIS A 104 -0.92 6.95 10.30
N GLU A 105 -1.51 6.25 11.30
CA GLU A 105 -2.93 6.39 11.64
C GLU A 105 -3.17 7.07 12.98
N SER A 106 -2.17 7.78 13.49
CA SER A 106 -2.25 8.51 14.77
C SER A 106 -2.74 7.63 15.94
N ARG A 107 -2.44 6.31 15.87
CA ARG A 107 -2.83 5.30 16.89
C ARG A 107 -4.34 5.29 17.17
N GLY A 108 -5.13 5.44 16.10
CA GLY A 108 -6.60 5.47 16.21
C GLY A 108 -7.17 4.25 16.91
N TYR A 109 -6.56 3.06 16.77
CA TYR A 109 -6.92 1.84 17.48
C TYR A 109 -6.97 2.03 19.03
N ALA A 110 -6.03 2.81 19.57
CA ALA A 110 -5.98 3.09 21.00
C ALA A 110 -6.95 4.20 21.39
N LEU A 111 -6.94 5.31 20.65
CA LEU A 111 -7.70 6.51 21.02
C LEU A 111 -9.21 6.38 20.78
N LEU A 112 -9.62 5.68 19.72
CA LEU A 112 -11.04 5.51 19.39
C LEU A 112 -11.64 4.23 20.00
N HIS A 113 -10.84 3.19 20.16
CA HIS A 113 -11.33 1.86 20.54
C HIS A 113 -10.80 1.33 21.87
N GLY A 114 -9.84 2.01 22.50
CA GLY A 114 -9.23 1.56 23.76
C GLY A 114 -8.43 0.27 23.59
N LEU A 115 -7.98 -0.07 22.38
CA LEU A 115 -7.18 -1.26 22.15
C LEU A 115 -5.72 -1.02 22.53
N ARG A 116 -5.07 -2.06 23.07
CA ARG A 116 -3.65 -2.03 23.41
C ARG A 116 -2.84 -2.70 22.30
N ALA A 117 -1.76 -2.07 21.87
CA ALA A 117 -0.82 -2.66 20.92
C ALA A 117 0.29 -3.42 21.64
N LEU A 118 0.60 -4.61 21.15
CA LEU A 118 1.81 -5.35 21.39
C LEU A 118 2.65 -5.30 20.11
N LEU A 119 3.79 -4.61 20.15
CA LEU A 119 4.69 -4.51 19.01
C LEU A 119 5.57 -5.76 18.95
N VAL A 120 5.56 -6.46 17.81
CA VAL A 120 6.18 -7.77 17.64
C VAL A 120 7.29 -7.70 16.59
N GLY A 121 8.48 -8.17 16.93
CA GLY A 121 9.65 -8.15 16.07
C GLY A 121 10.46 -6.84 16.17
N ALA A 122 11.40 -6.68 15.26
CA ALA A 122 12.28 -5.51 15.20
C ALA A 122 11.89 -4.58 14.03
N PRO A 123 11.95 -3.25 14.17
CA PRO A 123 11.48 -2.29 13.17
C PRO A 123 12.25 -2.33 11.83
N SER A 124 13.41 -2.99 11.80
CA SER A 124 14.30 -3.03 10.63
C SER A 124 14.21 -4.32 9.81
N ARG A 125 13.43 -5.32 10.22
CA ARG A 125 13.30 -6.61 9.55
C ARG A 125 11.87 -7.14 9.63
N LEU A 126 11.53 -8.09 8.80
CA LEU A 126 10.26 -8.83 8.90
C LEU A 126 10.12 -9.52 10.28
N MET A 127 8.87 -9.70 10.73
CA MET A 127 8.58 -10.56 11.88
C MET A 127 8.99 -12.00 11.55
N THR A 128 9.53 -12.69 12.54
CA THR A 128 9.83 -14.12 12.46
C THR A 128 8.85 -14.94 13.30
N VAL A 129 8.83 -16.23 13.08
CA VAL A 129 8.03 -17.17 13.87
C VAL A 129 8.43 -17.14 15.35
N GLU A 130 9.72 -16.96 15.65
CA GLU A 130 10.24 -16.85 17.00
C GLU A 130 9.72 -15.60 17.71
N ASP A 131 9.63 -14.47 17.00
CA ASP A 131 9.03 -13.25 17.55
C ASP A 131 7.58 -13.49 17.97
N VAL A 132 6.82 -14.24 17.17
CA VAL A 132 5.43 -14.59 17.47
C VAL A 132 5.32 -15.58 18.62
N ARG A 133 6.15 -16.63 18.64
CA ARG A 133 6.17 -17.64 19.71
C ARG A 133 6.59 -17.07 21.06
N ALA A 134 7.30 -15.95 21.08
CA ALA A 134 7.69 -15.26 22.31
C ALA A 134 6.52 -14.49 22.97
N ILE A 135 5.37 -14.39 22.32
CA ILE A 135 4.20 -13.68 22.87
C ILE A 135 3.57 -14.52 23.99
N ALA A 136 3.53 -13.95 25.19
CA ALA A 136 2.89 -14.57 26.35
C ALA A 136 1.49 -13.99 26.63
N ASP A 137 1.20 -12.79 26.15
CA ASP A 137 -0.07 -12.10 26.37
C ASP A 137 -1.21 -12.70 25.56
N PRO A 138 -2.43 -12.77 26.08
CA PRO A 138 -3.59 -13.12 25.30
C PRO A 138 -3.89 -12.03 24.27
N LEU A 139 -4.22 -12.43 23.04
CA LEU A 139 -4.52 -11.53 21.93
C LEU A 139 -5.97 -11.66 21.46
N GLY A 140 -6.57 -10.50 21.13
CA GLY A 140 -7.84 -10.41 20.40
C GLY A 140 -7.62 -10.58 18.89
N ALA A 141 -6.61 -9.88 18.37
CA ALA A 141 -6.24 -9.97 16.97
C ALA A 141 -4.73 -9.89 16.78
N PHE A 142 -4.26 -10.54 15.70
CA PHE A 142 -2.90 -10.45 15.18
C PHE A 142 -2.96 -9.92 13.75
N LEU A 143 -2.26 -8.81 13.48
CA LEU A 143 -2.23 -8.17 12.17
C LEU A 143 -0.89 -8.42 11.48
N VAL A 144 -0.96 -8.83 10.22
CA VAL A 144 0.19 -8.92 9.32
C VAL A 144 -0.01 -7.94 8.19
N GLU A 145 1.00 -7.12 7.90
CA GLU A 145 1.03 -6.20 6.75
C GLU A 145 1.78 -6.86 5.59
N LEU A 146 1.11 -7.03 4.44
CA LEU A 146 1.72 -7.60 3.22
C LEU A 146 1.54 -6.65 2.03
N PRO A 147 2.67 -6.18 1.47
CA PRO A 147 4.05 -6.24 1.98
C PRO A 147 4.28 -5.29 3.15
N GLN A 148 5.31 -5.54 3.96
CA GLN A 148 5.74 -4.63 5.03
C GLN A 148 6.42 -3.40 4.41
N ARG A 149 5.65 -2.31 4.29
CA ARG A 149 6.02 -1.14 3.48
C ARG A 149 7.29 -0.44 3.95
N GLU A 150 7.40 -0.16 5.25
CA GLU A 150 8.45 0.71 5.81
C GLU A 150 9.86 0.13 5.75
N ILE A 151 9.98 -1.16 5.50
CA ILE A 151 11.26 -1.83 5.29
C ILE A 151 11.55 -2.17 3.82
N GLY A 152 10.91 -1.45 2.89
CA GLY A 152 11.10 -1.62 1.44
C GLY A 152 10.07 -2.52 0.78
N ALA A 153 8.87 -2.60 1.32
CA ALA A 153 7.80 -3.44 0.82
C ALA A 153 8.22 -4.93 0.72
N GLN A 154 8.90 -5.40 1.76
CA GLN A 154 9.37 -6.77 1.87
C GLN A 154 8.22 -7.72 2.18
N LEU A 155 8.35 -8.95 1.71
CA LEU A 155 7.46 -10.08 1.94
C LEU A 155 8.27 -11.23 2.52
N PRO A 156 7.78 -11.99 3.53
CA PRO A 156 8.39 -13.24 3.94
C PRO A 156 8.27 -14.28 2.81
N ALA A 157 9.07 -15.34 2.82
CA ALA A 157 8.84 -16.48 1.95
C ALA A 157 7.47 -17.11 2.25
N TRP A 158 6.90 -17.84 1.28
CA TRP A 158 5.55 -18.39 1.45
C TRP A 158 5.45 -19.32 2.67
N GLU A 159 6.41 -20.19 2.83
CA GLU A 159 6.49 -21.16 3.93
C GLU A 159 6.61 -20.45 5.28
N GLU A 160 7.43 -19.38 5.35
CA GLU A 160 7.58 -18.54 6.54
C GLU A 160 6.27 -17.82 6.88
N LEU A 161 5.54 -17.30 5.87
CA LEU A 161 4.24 -16.68 6.08
C LEU A 161 3.21 -17.67 6.65
N VAL A 162 3.18 -18.88 6.09
CA VAL A 162 2.28 -19.95 6.56
C VAL A 162 2.58 -20.32 8.01
N GLU A 163 3.86 -20.51 8.34
CA GLU A 163 4.30 -20.85 9.69
C GLU A 163 4.04 -19.72 10.69
N LEU A 164 4.28 -18.47 10.29
CA LEU A 164 3.98 -17.29 11.09
C LEU A 164 2.48 -17.18 11.40
N CYS A 165 1.63 -17.39 10.39
CA CYS A 165 0.17 -17.40 10.59
C CYS A 165 -0.27 -18.54 11.50
N ALA A 166 0.34 -19.72 11.40
CA ALA A 166 0.05 -20.84 12.30
C ALA A 166 0.44 -20.51 13.75
N ALA A 167 1.65 -20.01 13.96
CA ALA A 167 2.10 -19.59 15.29
C ALA A 167 1.22 -18.47 15.89
N ALA A 168 0.78 -17.52 15.07
CA ALA A 168 -0.14 -16.49 15.52
C ALA A 168 -1.52 -17.05 15.92
N ARG A 169 -2.04 -18.09 15.23
CA ARG A 169 -3.27 -18.77 15.61
C ARG A 169 -3.15 -19.54 16.94
N ASP A 170 -1.98 -20.08 17.24
CA ASP A 170 -1.73 -20.78 18.50
C ASP A 170 -1.85 -19.86 19.73
N THR A 171 -1.69 -18.54 19.57
CA THR A 171 -1.99 -17.55 20.62
C THR A 171 -3.50 -17.37 20.87
N GLY A 172 -4.35 -17.97 20.06
CA GLY A 172 -5.79 -17.81 20.06
C GLY A 172 -6.29 -16.52 19.38
N ALA A 173 -5.42 -15.72 18.81
CA ALA A 173 -5.77 -14.48 18.09
C ALA A 173 -6.56 -14.77 16.80
N ARG A 174 -7.40 -13.80 16.40
CA ARG A 174 -7.90 -13.74 15.02
C ARG A 174 -6.89 -13.01 14.13
N LEU A 175 -6.67 -13.57 12.94
CA LEU A 175 -5.69 -13.04 12.01
C LEU A 175 -6.34 -12.04 11.05
N HIS A 176 -5.78 -10.84 11.01
CA HIS A 176 -6.19 -9.79 10.09
C HIS A 176 -5.05 -9.45 9.14
N LEU A 177 -5.33 -9.42 7.84
CA LEU A 177 -4.38 -9.00 6.82
C LEU A 177 -4.56 -7.51 6.52
N ASP A 178 -3.54 -6.70 6.82
CA ASP A 178 -3.37 -5.43 6.13
C ASP A 178 -2.84 -5.71 4.73
N GLY A 179 -3.77 -5.85 3.82
CA GLY A 179 -3.52 -6.09 2.40
C GLY A 179 -3.58 -4.81 1.58
N ALA A 180 -3.18 -3.66 2.15
CA ALA A 180 -3.20 -2.38 1.44
C ALA A 180 -2.51 -2.42 0.07
N ARG A 181 -1.56 -3.33 -0.12
CA ARG A 181 -0.85 -3.63 -1.37
C ARG A 181 -0.84 -5.14 -1.69
N LEU A 182 -1.88 -5.85 -1.31
CA LEU A 182 -2.01 -7.29 -1.57
C LEU A 182 -1.99 -7.60 -3.08
N TRP A 183 -2.59 -6.72 -3.88
CA TRP A 183 -2.62 -6.86 -5.33
C TRP A 183 -1.23 -6.96 -5.94
N GLU A 184 -0.29 -6.19 -5.39
CA GLU A 184 1.11 -6.11 -5.79
C GLU A 184 1.96 -7.26 -5.20
N ALA A 185 1.48 -7.92 -4.13
CA ALA A 185 2.20 -9.01 -3.47
C ALA A 185 2.00 -10.38 -4.16
N ALA A 186 0.85 -10.61 -4.79
CA ALA A 186 0.51 -11.89 -5.42
C ALA A 186 1.54 -12.36 -6.48
N PRO A 187 2.09 -11.49 -7.34
CA PRO A 187 3.13 -11.90 -8.29
C PRO A 187 4.43 -12.43 -7.67
N PHE A 188 4.76 -12.00 -6.44
CA PHE A 188 5.93 -12.51 -5.72
C PHE A 188 5.73 -13.94 -5.26
N TYR A 189 4.56 -14.24 -4.72
CA TYR A 189 4.23 -15.58 -4.23
C TYR A 189 3.87 -16.56 -5.34
N GLU A 190 3.57 -16.07 -6.55
CA GLU A 190 3.02 -16.86 -7.66
C GLU A 190 1.75 -17.63 -7.24
N ARG A 191 0.93 -16.98 -6.42
CA ARG A 191 -0.31 -17.48 -5.88
C ARG A 191 -1.46 -16.53 -6.12
N SER A 192 -2.67 -17.08 -6.12
CA SER A 192 -3.89 -16.25 -6.19
C SER A 192 -4.08 -15.40 -4.93
N HIS A 193 -4.79 -14.30 -5.07
CA HIS A 193 -5.18 -13.47 -3.92
C HIS A 193 -6.00 -14.28 -2.90
N ALA A 194 -6.82 -15.22 -3.37
CA ALA A 194 -7.61 -16.10 -2.52
C ALA A 194 -6.74 -17.04 -1.66
N GLU A 195 -5.65 -17.59 -2.21
CA GLU A 195 -4.73 -18.46 -1.44
C GLU A 195 -4.01 -17.64 -0.35
N ILE A 196 -3.54 -16.44 -0.68
CA ILE A 196 -2.88 -15.57 0.31
C ILE A 196 -3.87 -15.12 1.38
N ALA A 197 -5.03 -14.62 0.97
CA ALA A 197 -6.10 -14.18 1.87
C ALA A 197 -6.66 -15.32 2.72
N GLY A 198 -6.59 -16.57 2.23
CA GLY A 198 -7.02 -17.78 2.93
C GLY A 198 -6.29 -18.04 4.25
N LEU A 199 -5.09 -17.50 4.42
CA LEU A 199 -4.34 -17.56 5.68
C LEU A 199 -4.94 -16.69 6.80
N PHE A 200 -5.88 -15.80 6.51
CA PHE A 200 -6.39 -14.78 7.44
C PHE A 200 -7.91 -14.90 7.64
N ASP A 201 -8.40 -14.51 8.82
CA ASP A 201 -9.84 -14.47 9.11
C ASP A 201 -10.52 -13.29 8.42
N SER A 202 -9.83 -12.16 8.31
CA SER A 202 -10.29 -10.97 7.57
C SER A 202 -9.16 -10.28 6.82
N VAL A 203 -9.51 -9.57 5.76
CA VAL A 203 -8.56 -8.90 4.86
C VAL A 203 -9.05 -7.50 4.54
N TYR A 204 -8.18 -6.52 4.71
CA TYR A 204 -8.34 -5.20 4.15
C TYR A 204 -7.54 -5.07 2.85
N VAL A 205 -8.11 -4.43 1.84
CA VAL A 205 -7.43 -4.05 0.60
C VAL A 205 -7.73 -2.62 0.20
N SER A 206 -6.79 -1.94 -0.46
CA SER A 206 -7.00 -0.59 -0.99
C SER A 206 -7.12 -0.58 -2.52
N PHE A 207 -7.77 0.48 -3.07
CA PHE A 207 -7.94 0.66 -4.51
C PHE A 207 -7.18 1.86 -5.07
N TYR A 208 -6.69 2.77 -4.22
CA TYR A 208 -6.03 4.04 -4.63
C TYR A 208 -4.50 3.97 -4.70
N LYS A 209 -3.90 2.78 -4.45
CA LYS A 209 -2.46 2.53 -4.57
C LYS A 209 -2.16 1.99 -5.96
N GLY A 210 -1.67 0.78 -6.11
CA GLY A 210 -1.36 0.18 -7.42
C GLY A 210 -2.53 0.11 -8.39
N LEU A 211 -3.77 0.10 -7.91
CA LEU A 211 -4.94 0.12 -8.76
C LEU A 211 -5.35 1.53 -9.26
N GLY A 212 -4.80 2.61 -8.68
CA GLY A 212 -4.94 3.97 -9.19
C GLY A 212 -6.34 4.59 -9.10
N ALA A 213 -7.18 4.14 -8.16
CA ALA A 213 -8.47 4.75 -7.89
C ALA A 213 -8.35 6.10 -7.16
N LEU A 214 -9.39 6.91 -7.18
CA LEU A 214 -9.45 8.19 -6.46
C LEU A 214 -9.35 7.98 -4.94
N ALA A 215 -10.04 6.97 -4.41
CA ALA A 215 -10.06 6.56 -3.01
C ALA A 215 -10.72 5.19 -2.89
N GLY A 216 -10.90 4.71 -1.66
CA GLY A 216 -11.66 3.52 -1.36
C GLY A 216 -10.84 2.33 -0.93
N ALA A 217 -11.48 1.53 -0.12
CA ALA A 217 -10.97 0.31 0.47
C ALA A 217 -12.07 -0.75 0.51
N ALA A 218 -11.69 -2.01 0.67
CA ALA A 218 -12.65 -3.06 1.02
C ALA A 218 -12.15 -3.84 2.23
N LEU A 219 -13.10 -4.24 3.07
CA LEU A 219 -12.91 -5.19 4.14
C LEU A 219 -13.66 -6.46 3.79
N ALA A 220 -12.99 -7.61 3.81
CA ALA A 220 -13.54 -8.91 3.43
C ALA A 220 -13.33 -9.95 4.54
N GLY A 221 -14.29 -10.87 4.68
CA GLY A 221 -14.27 -11.90 5.70
C GLY A 221 -15.51 -12.81 5.61
N ASP A 222 -15.84 -13.48 6.72
CA ASP A 222 -17.10 -14.21 6.84
C ASP A 222 -18.31 -13.28 6.78
N ALA A 223 -19.49 -13.80 6.43
CA ALA A 223 -20.72 -13.01 6.26
C ALA A 223 -21.14 -12.32 7.57
N GLY A 224 -20.98 -12.99 8.72
CA GLY A 224 -21.29 -12.45 10.03
C GLY A 224 -20.36 -11.30 10.42
N PHE A 225 -19.06 -11.44 10.13
CA PHE A 225 -18.08 -10.37 10.33
C PHE A 225 -18.41 -9.14 9.48
N ILE A 226 -18.75 -9.33 8.21
CA ILE A 226 -19.10 -8.20 7.32
C ILE A 226 -20.43 -7.53 7.74
N ALA A 227 -21.39 -8.29 8.25
CA ALA A 227 -22.61 -7.70 8.81
C ALA A 227 -22.32 -6.78 10.02
N GLU A 228 -21.44 -7.19 10.93
CA GLU A 228 -20.95 -6.34 12.02
C GLU A 228 -20.14 -5.14 11.50
N ALA A 229 -19.30 -5.35 10.49
CA ALA A 229 -18.49 -4.29 9.87
C ALA A 229 -19.37 -3.17 9.28
N ARG A 230 -20.51 -3.51 8.67
CA ARG A 230 -21.48 -2.51 8.17
C ARG A 230 -22.10 -1.69 9.30
N ALA A 231 -22.36 -2.29 10.47
CA ALA A 231 -22.84 -1.57 11.64
C ALA A 231 -21.76 -0.60 12.17
N TRP A 232 -20.50 -1.04 12.24
CA TRP A 232 -19.38 -0.21 12.65
C TRP A 232 -19.07 0.90 11.61
N GLN A 233 -19.18 0.62 10.31
CA GLN A 233 -19.08 1.63 9.27
C GLN A 233 -20.06 2.79 9.51
N HIS A 234 -21.32 2.48 9.86
CA HIS A 234 -22.31 3.50 10.17
C HIS A 234 -21.95 4.30 11.42
N ARG A 235 -21.55 3.63 12.51
CA ARG A 235 -21.16 4.29 13.78
C ARG A 235 -19.99 5.26 13.61
N HIS A 236 -19.04 4.96 12.72
CA HIS A 236 -17.89 5.82 12.41
C HIS A 236 -18.19 6.93 11.38
N GLY A 237 -19.43 7.07 10.93
CA GLY A 237 -19.75 8.03 9.86
C GLY A 237 -19.19 7.66 8.49
N GLY A 238 -18.76 6.41 8.30
CA GLY A 238 -18.18 5.91 7.05
C GLY A 238 -19.21 5.61 5.94
N ARG A 239 -20.46 6.10 6.09
CA ARG A 239 -21.53 5.97 5.10
C ARG A 239 -22.00 7.36 4.64
N PRO A 240 -21.26 8.02 3.72
CA PRO A 240 -21.73 9.27 3.12
C PRO A 240 -23.02 9.03 2.33
N VAL A 241 -23.73 10.10 2.00
CA VAL A 241 -25.00 10.05 1.22
C VAL A 241 -24.79 9.25 -0.07
N THR A 242 -23.66 9.46 -0.74
CA THR A 242 -23.20 8.63 -1.87
C THR A 242 -21.70 8.37 -1.75
N ILE A 243 -21.29 7.16 -2.11
CA ILE A 243 -19.88 6.76 -2.24
C ILE A 243 -19.50 6.50 -3.70
N ALA A 244 -20.42 6.76 -4.62
CA ALA A 244 -20.27 6.45 -6.05
C ALA A 244 -18.95 6.92 -6.67
N PRO A 245 -18.44 8.15 -6.49
CA PRO A 245 -17.19 8.58 -7.11
C PRO A 245 -16.00 7.69 -6.74
N TYR A 246 -15.93 7.24 -5.48
CA TYR A 246 -14.87 6.38 -4.99
C TYR A 246 -15.04 4.93 -5.47
N ALA A 247 -16.25 4.39 -5.34
CA ALA A 247 -16.50 2.99 -5.67
C ALA A 247 -16.42 2.73 -7.18
N LEU A 248 -16.95 3.61 -8.01
CA LEU A 248 -16.84 3.51 -9.48
C LEU A 248 -15.38 3.67 -9.94
N SER A 249 -14.64 4.61 -9.34
CA SER A 249 -13.21 4.75 -9.61
C SER A 249 -12.43 3.50 -9.18
N ALA A 250 -12.79 2.90 -8.04
CA ALA A 250 -12.19 1.67 -7.54
C ALA A 250 -12.47 0.47 -8.44
N GLU A 251 -13.71 0.30 -8.91
CA GLU A 251 -14.09 -0.76 -9.84
C GLU A 251 -13.32 -0.65 -11.16
N ARG A 252 -13.19 0.59 -11.69
CA ARG A 252 -12.40 0.85 -12.91
C ARG A 252 -10.93 0.52 -12.72
N GLY A 253 -10.32 0.96 -11.61
CA GLY A 253 -8.94 0.64 -11.28
C GLY A 253 -8.71 -0.86 -11.13
N PHE A 254 -9.64 -1.55 -10.48
CA PHE A 254 -9.63 -3.00 -10.32
C PHE A 254 -9.66 -3.73 -11.66
N GLU A 255 -10.48 -3.28 -12.61
CA GLU A 255 -10.55 -3.87 -13.95
C GLU A 255 -9.32 -3.60 -14.80
N ALA A 256 -8.86 -2.35 -14.80
CA ALA A 256 -7.81 -1.90 -15.72
C ALA A 256 -6.40 -2.28 -15.24
N ASN A 257 -6.14 -2.26 -13.93
CA ASN A 257 -4.79 -2.32 -13.40
C ASN A 257 -4.46 -3.62 -12.64
N LEU A 258 -5.45 -4.34 -12.10
CA LEU A 258 -5.18 -5.63 -11.46
C LEU A 258 -4.43 -6.60 -12.38
N PRO A 259 -4.76 -6.75 -13.67
CA PRO A 259 -4.02 -7.62 -14.57
C PRO A 259 -2.56 -7.20 -14.83
N LYS A 260 -2.19 -5.96 -14.52
CA LYS A 260 -0.84 -5.41 -14.77
C LYS A 260 0.15 -5.65 -13.63
N MET A 261 -0.27 -6.20 -12.49
CA MET A 261 0.59 -6.29 -11.30
C MET A 261 1.89 -7.08 -11.55
N ARG A 262 1.83 -8.13 -12.37
CA ARG A 262 3.04 -8.87 -12.77
C ARG A 262 3.96 -7.99 -13.60
N ALA A 263 3.45 -7.27 -14.60
CA ALA A 263 4.25 -6.38 -15.43
C ALA A 263 4.92 -5.25 -14.61
N TYR A 264 4.22 -4.72 -13.61
CA TYR A 264 4.80 -3.72 -12.70
C TYR A 264 5.96 -4.32 -11.89
N ARG A 265 5.80 -5.53 -11.35
CA ARG A 265 6.88 -6.21 -10.62
C ARG A 265 8.07 -6.52 -11.53
N ASP A 266 7.84 -7.07 -12.72
CA ASP A 266 8.90 -7.41 -13.66
C ASP A 266 9.70 -6.14 -14.03
N ARG A 267 9.02 -5.02 -14.27
CA ARG A 267 9.66 -3.72 -14.51
C ARG A 267 10.45 -3.23 -13.29
N ALA A 268 9.94 -3.42 -12.08
CA ALA A 268 10.67 -3.09 -10.86
C ALA A 268 11.98 -3.88 -10.73
N LEU A 269 11.98 -5.16 -11.07
CA LEU A 269 13.18 -6.01 -11.08
C LEU A 269 14.22 -5.52 -12.11
N GLU A 270 13.80 -5.07 -13.30
CA GLU A 270 14.68 -4.52 -14.32
C GLU A 270 15.32 -3.21 -13.87
N ILE A 271 14.48 -2.29 -13.34
CA ILE A 271 14.95 -1.01 -12.84
C ILE A 271 15.93 -1.22 -11.67
N ALA A 272 15.57 -2.02 -10.69
CA ALA A 272 16.40 -2.24 -9.52
C ALA A 272 17.79 -2.79 -9.86
N ARG A 273 17.87 -3.73 -10.83
CA ARG A 273 19.16 -4.25 -11.33
C ARG A 273 20.06 -3.15 -11.89
N ARG A 274 19.49 -2.21 -12.64
CA ARG A 274 20.25 -1.08 -13.20
C ARG A 274 20.66 -0.09 -12.12
N LEU A 275 19.72 0.27 -11.20
CA LEU A 275 20.02 1.22 -10.14
C LEU A 275 21.10 0.72 -9.17
N ALA A 276 21.14 -0.58 -8.90
CA ALA A 276 22.17 -1.20 -8.05
C ALA A 276 23.60 -1.10 -8.62
N THR A 277 23.78 -0.71 -9.90
CA THR A 277 25.09 -0.46 -10.49
C THR A 277 25.58 0.99 -10.34
N ILE A 278 24.73 1.87 -9.81
CA ILE A 278 25.04 3.29 -9.66
C ILE A 278 25.73 3.51 -8.31
N GLU A 279 26.92 4.09 -8.35
CA GLU A 279 27.66 4.45 -7.12
C GLU A 279 26.84 5.42 -6.25
N GLY A 280 26.76 5.16 -4.94
CA GLY A 280 25.98 5.98 -4.02
C GLY A 280 24.48 5.69 -4.00
N VAL A 281 24.02 4.65 -4.72
CA VAL A 281 22.64 4.19 -4.78
C VAL A 281 22.52 2.77 -4.22
N ASP A 282 21.71 2.59 -3.19
CA ASP A 282 21.38 1.27 -2.65
C ASP A 282 19.89 0.98 -2.87
N VAL A 283 19.55 -0.28 -3.18
CA VAL A 283 18.18 -0.75 -3.43
C VAL A 283 17.78 -1.78 -2.38
N VAL A 284 16.63 -1.59 -1.74
CA VAL A 284 16.15 -2.48 -0.66
C VAL A 284 14.65 -2.79 -0.83
N PRO A 285 14.27 -4.09 -0.88
CA PRO A 285 15.12 -5.26 -1.00
C PRO A 285 15.78 -5.35 -2.38
N SER A 286 16.84 -6.13 -2.49
CA SER A 286 17.48 -6.40 -3.77
C SER A 286 17.62 -7.92 -3.96
N PRO A 287 16.82 -8.52 -4.89
CA PRO A 287 15.85 -7.90 -5.79
C PRO A 287 14.56 -7.43 -5.07
N PRO A 288 13.78 -6.49 -5.64
CA PRO A 288 12.46 -6.11 -5.15
C PRO A 288 11.48 -7.27 -5.07
N HIS A 289 10.68 -7.32 -4.01
CA HIS A 289 9.64 -8.35 -3.87
C HIS A 289 8.36 -7.98 -4.64
N THR A 290 8.04 -6.68 -4.68
CA THR A 290 6.85 -6.15 -5.36
C THR A 290 7.22 -5.09 -6.38
N ASN A 291 6.23 -4.34 -6.89
CA ASN A 291 6.43 -3.15 -7.69
C ASN A 291 6.95 -1.95 -6.88
N THR A 292 7.04 -2.08 -5.56
CA THR A 292 7.50 -1.05 -4.62
C THR A 292 8.80 -1.50 -3.96
N PHE A 293 9.76 -0.60 -3.87
CA PHE A 293 11.04 -0.82 -3.18
C PHE A 293 11.63 0.53 -2.75
N HIS A 294 12.60 0.49 -1.85
CA HIS A 294 13.31 1.69 -1.42
C HIS A 294 14.60 1.87 -2.19
N VAL A 295 14.85 3.10 -2.62
CA VAL A 295 16.11 3.56 -3.19
C VAL A 295 16.74 4.51 -2.17
N PHE A 296 17.94 4.19 -1.74
CA PHE A 296 18.71 5.03 -0.83
C PHE A 296 19.75 5.80 -1.63
N LEU A 297 19.77 7.12 -1.45
CA LEU A 297 20.64 8.05 -2.18
C LEU A 297 21.56 8.74 -1.18
N ARG A 298 22.87 8.76 -1.45
CA ARG A 298 23.86 9.48 -0.63
C ARG A 298 23.90 10.96 -1.03
N GLY A 299 23.99 11.84 -0.04
CA GLY A 299 24.04 13.28 -0.20
C GLY A 299 23.17 14.02 0.81
N THR A 300 23.09 15.33 0.69
CA THR A 300 22.12 16.13 1.44
C THR A 300 20.76 16.11 0.72
N ARG A 301 19.69 16.34 1.47
CA ARG A 301 18.35 16.41 0.92
C ARG A 301 18.24 17.50 -0.14
N GLU A 302 18.79 18.65 0.18
CA GLU A 302 18.76 19.85 -0.66
C GLU A 302 19.43 19.61 -2.01
N GLU A 303 20.62 19.01 -2.02
CA GLU A 303 21.34 18.68 -3.26
C GLU A 303 20.61 17.67 -4.12
N LEU A 304 20.06 16.60 -3.50
CA LEU A 304 19.32 15.56 -4.20
C LEU A 304 18.01 16.09 -4.82
N GLU A 305 17.27 16.92 -4.07
CA GLU A 305 16.05 17.56 -4.55
C GLU A 305 16.37 18.57 -5.66
N GLU A 306 17.42 19.40 -5.50
CA GLU A 306 17.82 20.37 -6.52
C GLU A 306 18.19 19.69 -7.84
N ARG A 307 18.99 18.64 -7.81
CA ARG A 307 19.37 17.84 -9.00
C ARG A 307 18.15 17.19 -9.65
N ALA A 308 17.24 16.62 -8.86
CA ALA A 308 16.02 16.01 -9.38
C ALA A 308 15.11 17.03 -10.07
N HIS A 309 14.96 18.22 -9.47
CA HIS A 309 14.16 19.29 -10.04
C HIS A 309 14.81 19.92 -11.29
N ALA A 310 16.13 20.07 -11.29
CA ALA A 310 16.87 20.52 -12.49
C ALA A 310 16.70 19.51 -13.62
N TYR A 311 16.86 18.22 -13.34
CA TYR A 311 16.67 17.17 -14.34
C TYR A 311 15.25 17.18 -14.92
N ALA A 312 14.23 17.37 -14.08
CA ALA A 312 12.85 17.47 -14.54
C ALA A 312 12.64 18.65 -15.49
N ARG A 313 13.19 19.85 -15.17
CA ARG A 313 13.09 21.04 -16.04
C ARG A 313 13.85 20.90 -17.36
N GLU A 314 15.05 20.31 -17.33
CA GLU A 314 15.93 20.21 -18.48
C GLU A 314 15.57 19.04 -19.40
N ARG A 315 15.17 17.91 -18.83
CA ARG A 315 14.95 16.65 -19.56
C ARG A 315 13.49 16.22 -19.63
N GLY A 316 12.59 16.91 -18.92
CA GLY A 316 11.18 16.57 -18.89
C GLY A 316 10.88 15.24 -18.21
N THR A 317 11.71 14.80 -17.27
CA THR A 317 11.52 13.56 -16.52
C THR A 317 11.48 13.84 -15.02
N PHE A 318 10.31 13.73 -14.43
CA PHE A 318 10.10 13.90 -12.99
C PHE A 318 10.54 12.64 -12.24
N VAL A 319 11.50 12.80 -11.31
CA VAL A 319 12.14 11.67 -10.62
C VAL A 319 11.35 11.26 -9.38
N PHE A 320 11.25 12.16 -8.40
CA PHE A 320 10.50 11.91 -7.15
C PHE A 320 9.89 13.18 -6.57
N ALA A 321 8.83 13.01 -5.78
CA ALA A 321 8.18 14.11 -5.07
C ALA A 321 8.74 14.34 -3.67
N ARG A 322 9.29 13.31 -3.03
CA ARG A 322 9.69 13.36 -1.63
C ARG A 322 10.82 12.40 -1.31
N LEU A 323 11.73 12.84 -0.45
CA LEU A 323 12.72 12.02 0.23
C LEU A 323 12.35 11.90 1.72
N ALA A 324 12.56 10.72 2.29
CA ALA A 324 12.41 10.47 3.71
C ALA A 324 13.78 10.35 4.40
N PRO A 325 13.93 10.81 5.64
CA PRO A 325 15.17 10.66 6.39
C PRO A 325 15.44 9.18 6.70
N THR A 326 16.72 8.88 6.90
CA THR A 326 17.19 7.59 7.40
C THR A 326 17.99 7.78 8.70
N PRO A 327 18.30 6.70 9.44
CA PRO A 327 19.21 6.80 10.59
C PRO A 327 20.60 7.33 10.24
N ASN A 328 21.04 7.19 8.99
CA ASN A 328 22.26 7.80 8.47
C ASN A 328 21.94 9.18 7.88
N PRO A 329 22.41 10.30 8.49
CA PRO A 329 22.09 11.65 8.01
C PRO A 329 22.67 11.98 6.63
N ALA A 330 23.63 11.21 6.14
CA ALA A 330 24.21 11.35 4.79
C ALA A 330 23.46 10.51 3.74
N GLN A 331 22.32 9.95 4.07
CA GLN A 331 21.55 9.09 3.18
C GLN A 331 20.06 9.38 3.29
N TRP A 332 19.39 9.45 2.15
CA TRP A 332 17.96 9.71 2.05
C TRP A 332 17.24 8.57 1.35
N LYS A 333 16.02 8.28 1.80
CA LYS A 333 15.18 7.19 1.30
C LYS A 333 14.14 7.72 0.32
N TRP A 334 14.08 7.15 -0.86
CA TRP A 334 13.01 7.33 -1.83
C TRP A 334 12.21 6.03 -1.98
N GLU A 335 10.90 6.09 -1.78
CA GLU A 335 9.99 4.98 -2.10
C GLU A 335 9.73 4.99 -3.61
N PHE A 336 10.34 4.06 -4.33
CA PHE A 336 10.10 3.86 -5.76
C PHE A 336 8.91 2.94 -5.95
N VAL A 337 7.91 3.36 -6.73
CA VAL A 337 6.72 2.58 -7.04
C VAL A 337 6.53 2.52 -8.54
N VAL A 338 6.55 1.34 -9.11
CA VAL A 338 6.27 1.11 -10.53
C VAL A 338 4.78 1.08 -10.77
N GLY A 339 4.33 1.87 -11.72
CA GLY A 339 2.95 1.92 -12.20
C GLY A 339 2.91 2.22 -13.70
N ASP A 340 1.76 2.60 -14.25
CA ASP A 340 1.60 2.84 -15.68
C ASP A 340 2.58 3.89 -16.23
N ALA A 341 2.80 4.99 -15.50
CA ALA A 341 3.75 6.02 -15.92
C ALA A 341 5.17 5.46 -16.05
N THR A 342 5.58 4.60 -15.12
CA THR A 342 6.91 3.99 -15.13
C THR A 342 7.10 3.02 -16.29
N LEU A 343 6.06 2.30 -16.71
CA LEU A 343 6.12 1.38 -17.84
C LEU A 343 6.39 2.10 -19.17
N GLU A 344 5.99 3.36 -19.30
CA GLU A 344 6.17 4.17 -20.50
C GLU A 344 7.55 4.82 -20.59
N VAL A 345 8.37 4.78 -19.53
CA VAL A 345 9.71 5.37 -19.52
C VAL A 345 10.75 4.31 -19.87
N GLU A 346 11.60 4.61 -20.85
CA GLU A 346 12.70 3.73 -21.21
C GLU A 346 13.68 3.51 -20.04
N LEU A 347 14.19 2.29 -19.88
CA LEU A 347 15.12 1.93 -18.80
C LEU A 347 16.37 2.80 -18.76
N ASP A 348 16.89 3.15 -19.93
CA ASP A 348 18.08 4.02 -20.05
C ASP A 348 17.78 5.43 -19.52
N GLU A 349 16.54 5.91 -19.66
CA GLU A 349 16.14 7.21 -19.12
C GLU A 349 16.01 7.15 -17.59
N VAL A 350 15.43 6.05 -17.04
CA VAL A 350 15.39 5.83 -15.60
C VAL A 350 16.80 5.86 -15.01
N GLU A 351 17.72 5.13 -15.61
CA GLU A 351 19.12 5.05 -15.16
C GLU A 351 19.81 6.42 -15.25
N ARG A 352 19.68 7.14 -16.38
CA ARG A 352 20.26 8.49 -16.55
C ARG A 352 19.72 9.47 -15.51
N ALA A 353 18.41 9.44 -15.24
CA ALA A 353 17.78 10.32 -14.28
C ALA A 353 18.32 10.07 -12.86
N VAL A 354 18.41 8.81 -12.46
CA VAL A 354 18.93 8.48 -11.12
C VAL A 354 20.42 8.76 -10.99
N ARG A 355 21.23 8.50 -12.02
CA ARG A 355 22.66 8.88 -12.07
C ARG A 355 22.85 10.40 -11.93
N ALA A 356 22.03 11.19 -12.62
CA ALA A 356 22.09 12.65 -12.52
C ALA A 356 21.74 13.15 -11.11
N VAL A 357 20.79 12.53 -10.45
CA VAL A 357 20.40 12.87 -9.06
C VAL A 357 21.47 12.42 -8.06
N ALA A 358 21.97 11.19 -8.17
CA ALA A 358 23.02 10.69 -7.28
C ALA A 358 24.33 11.53 -7.39
N GLY A 359 24.60 12.06 -8.60
CA GLY A 359 25.82 12.83 -8.87
C GLY A 359 27.08 11.96 -8.90
N SER A 360 28.22 12.55 -9.23
CA SER A 360 29.51 11.92 -9.01
C SER A 360 29.82 12.04 -7.50
N PHE A 361 29.81 10.92 -6.79
CA PHE A 361 30.22 10.88 -5.40
C PHE A 361 31.70 11.31 -5.32
N GLN A 362 31.96 12.49 -4.74
CA GLN A 362 33.30 12.81 -4.26
C GLN A 362 33.34 12.37 -2.79
N PRO A 363 34.20 11.37 -2.44
CA PRO A 363 34.38 11.01 -1.02
C PRO A 363 34.84 12.25 -0.26
N VAL A 364 34.23 12.49 0.90
CA VAL A 364 34.66 13.55 1.81
C VAL A 364 36.13 13.28 2.12
N PRO A 365 37.05 14.25 1.94
CA PRO A 365 38.44 14.06 2.32
C PRO A 365 38.51 13.73 3.83
N SER A 366 39.19 12.65 4.15
CA SER A 366 39.42 12.16 5.52
C SER A 366 40.13 13.16 6.41
#